data_7c314506e0c9fcfaebe1cb8ffee6c8f3
#
_entry.id   7c314506e0c9fcfaebe1cb8ffee6c8f3
#
_cell.length_a   1.000
_cell.length_b   1.000
_cell.length_c   1.000
_cell.angle_alpha   90.00
_cell.angle_beta   90.00
_cell.angle_gamma   90.00
#
_symmetry.space_group_name_H-M   'P 1'
#
loop_
_entity.id
_entity.type
_entity.pdbx_description
1 polymer ?
#
loop_
_entity_poly.entity_id
_entity_poly.type
_entity_poly.pdbx_seq_one_letter_code
_entity_poly.pdbx_strand_id
1 'polypeptide(L)'
;MLRLDTLNGHTLAVVYNFACHPIMGVPNGGNTADLTGFASKVIEDNLSAGTVALFVQGCGGDINPVRYKDVHQPRSAEPLGNVLGLSVLHAVRKIKCEAAAPLAVLNEKLRLPRADHSERIDTLLAEQSRSVKALKGTSLNLKTFLELANKYNLSQEFPSYYSHLYFTEKAQGRDDLLKLDEANRKNLRAYIENVVTMEKLTRVQTNLALLQKHQTTNRAAGRKPLEVEVAALRVGAFVLVTFPGELTVEVGLNIKRSSSHKTTFVAGYTNGYIYYTPTAEQLRNTGGAQEDSDCLVAPEWEQLFYTKVADLLKKL
;
A
#
# COMPACT_ATOMS: atom_id res chain seq x y z
N MET A 1 -0.11 -22.45 -0.12
CA MET A 1 -1.09 -23.01 0.82
C MET A 1 -0.58 -24.33 1.37
N LEU A 2 -0.95 -24.61 2.63
CA LEU A 2 -0.72 -25.91 3.30
C LEU A 2 -2.09 -26.40 3.77
N ARG A 3 -2.39 -27.69 3.54
CA ARG A 3 -3.55 -28.38 4.08
C ARG A 3 -3.09 -29.45 5.06
N LEU A 4 -3.71 -29.50 6.23
CA LEU A 4 -3.46 -30.49 7.27
C LEU A 4 -4.72 -31.32 7.46
N ASP A 5 -4.61 -32.63 7.25
CA ASP A 5 -5.70 -33.56 7.45
C ASP A 5 -5.39 -34.51 8.62
N THR A 6 -6.42 -35.01 9.26
CA THR A 6 -6.33 -36.16 10.15
C THR A 6 -6.08 -37.43 9.33
N LEU A 7 -5.62 -38.51 9.98
CA LEU A 7 -5.39 -39.80 9.32
C LEU A 7 -6.68 -40.41 8.73
N ASN A 8 -7.84 -40.03 9.23
CA ASN A 8 -9.14 -40.45 8.71
C ASN A 8 -9.72 -39.51 7.63
N GLY A 9 -8.92 -38.55 7.13
CA GLY A 9 -9.27 -37.72 5.99
C GLY A 9 -10.06 -36.45 6.29
N HIS A 10 -10.28 -36.09 7.56
CA HIS A 10 -10.89 -34.80 7.93
C HIS A 10 -9.85 -33.68 7.86
N THR A 11 -10.19 -32.58 7.21
CA THR A 11 -9.34 -31.39 7.16
C THR A 11 -9.35 -30.71 8.54
N LEU A 12 -8.19 -30.60 9.17
CA LEU A 12 -7.98 -29.89 10.45
C LEU A 12 -7.76 -28.38 10.22
N ALA A 13 -6.87 -28.06 9.28
CA ALA A 13 -6.51 -26.68 9.03
C ALA A 13 -6.06 -26.45 7.58
N VAL A 14 -6.25 -25.21 7.13
CA VAL A 14 -5.71 -24.68 5.88
C VAL A 14 -4.92 -23.42 6.20
N VAL A 15 -3.62 -23.42 5.92
CA VAL A 15 -2.80 -22.20 5.96
C VAL A 15 -2.75 -21.63 4.54
N TYR A 16 -3.18 -20.38 4.37
CA TYR A 16 -3.13 -19.70 3.07
C TYR A 16 -2.43 -18.35 3.18
N ASN A 17 -1.63 -18.03 2.15
CA ASN A 17 -0.82 -16.83 2.08
C ASN A 17 -1.29 -15.98 0.90
N PHE A 18 -1.56 -14.72 1.14
CA PHE A 18 -1.97 -13.76 0.13
C PHE A 18 -1.34 -12.39 0.39
N ALA A 19 -0.90 -11.71 -0.67
CA ALA A 19 -0.19 -10.43 -0.59
C ALA A 19 -1.15 -9.29 -0.97
N CYS A 20 -1.86 -8.75 0.03
CA CYS A 20 -2.71 -7.57 -0.14
C CYS A 20 -3.05 -6.99 1.23
N HIS A 21 -3.04 -5.67 1.35
CA HIS A 21 -3.48 -5.00 2.57
C HIS A 21 -4.96 -5.26 2.85
N PRO A 22 -5.34 -5.73 4.05
CA PRO A 22 -6.73 -5.93 4.43
C PRO A 22 -7.34 -4.61 4.95
N ILE A 23 -7.62 -3.67 4.02
CA ILE A 23 -8.04 -2.29 4.31
C ILE A 23 -9.35 -1.87 3.61
N MET A 24 -10.15 -2.84 3.16
CA MET A 24 -11.45 -2.54 2.56
C MET A 24 -12.47 -2.03 3.57
N GLY A 25 -12.41 -2.51 4.80
CA GLY A 25 -13.38 -2.17 5.84
C GLY A 25 -14.75 -2.81 5.66
N VAL A 26 -15.69 -2.39 6.51
CA VAL A 26 -17.10 -2.83 6.50
C VAL A 26 -18.02 -1.61 6.42
N PRO A 27 -19.26 -1.74 5.89
CA PRO A 27 -20.14 -0.60 5.61
C PRO A 27 -20.42 0.31 6.82
N ASN A 28 -20.52 -0.27 8.01
CA ASN A 28 -20.84 0.45 9.24
C ASN A 28 -19.60 0.89 10.03
N GLY A 29 -18.39 0.70 9.50
CA GLY A 29 -17.15 0.92 10.24
C GLY A 29 -16.94 -0.11 11.34
N GLY A 30 -15.95 0.15 12.22
CA GLY A 30 -15.62 -0.73 13.33
C GLY A 30 -14.45 -1.68 13.03
N ASN A 31 -14.06 -2.44 14.05
CA ASN A 31 -12.98 -3.42 13.95
C ASN A 31 -13.43 -4.64 13.15
N THR A 32 -12.63 -5.06 12.19
CA THR A 32 -12.92 -6.19 11.32
C THR A 32 -11.64 -6.94 10.96
N ALA A 33 -11.77 -8.25 10.72
CA ALA A 33 -10.70 -9.04 10.09
C ALA A 33 -10.64 -8.82 8.56
N ASP A 34 -11.44 -7.88 8.03
CA ASP A 34 -11.46 -7.45 6.63
C ASP A 34 -11.64 -8.63 5.66
N LEU A 35 -11.12 -8.50 4.43
CA LEU A 35 -11.22 -9.56 3.41
C LEU A 35 -10.68 -10.92 3.86
N THR A 36 -9.73 -10.94 4.80
CA THR A 36 -9.12 -12.19 5.30
C THR A 36 -10.08 -12.95 6.20
N GLY A 37 -10.86 -12.26 7.03
CA GLY A 37 -11.89 -12.89 7.87
C GLY A 37 -13.02 -13.50 7.04
N PHE A 38 -13.52 -12.78 6.04
CA PHE A 38 -14.53 -13.34 5.12
C PHE A 38 -13.99 -14.54 4.33
N ALA A 39 -12.72 -14.47 3.86
CA ALA A 39 -12.09 -15.58 3.18
C ALA A 39 -11.95 -16.82 4.08
N SER A 40 -11.48 -16.65 5.32
CA SER A 40 -11.38 -17.73 6.30
C SER A 40 -12.73 -18.37 6.56
N LYS A 41 -13.78 -17.57 6.76
CA LYS A 41 -15.14 -18.08 6.98
C LYS A 41 -15.64 -18.91 5.78
N VAL A 42 -15.44 -18.45 4.54
CA VAL A 42 -15.81 -19.24 3.35
C VAL A 42 -15.06 -20.57 3.30
N ILE A 43 -13.79 -20.60 3.68
CA ILE A 43 -12.99 -21.83 3.70
C ILE A 43 -13.53 -22.79 4.77
N GLU A 44 -13.75 -22.31 5.98
CA GLU A 44 -14.21 -23.09 7.13
C GLU A 44 -15.62 -23.66 6.92
N ASP A 45 -16.55 -22.87 6.37
CA ASP A 45 -17.92 -23.27 6.11
C ASP A 45 -18.04 -24.33 4.99
N ASN A 46 -17.01 -24.53 4.16
CA ASN A 46 -17.03 -25.41 2.99
C ASN A 46 -16.06 -26.58 3.03
N LEU A 47 -15.44 -26.83 4.20
CA LEU A 47 -14.57 -27.98 4.46
C LEU A 47 -15.15 -28.84 5.59
N SER A 48 -14.33 -29.69 6.21
CA SER A 48 -14.76 -30.54 7.34
C SER A 48 -15.19 -29.68 8.53
N ALA A 49 -16.18 -30.13 9.30
CA ALA A 49 -16.62 -29.44 10.51
C ALA A 49 -15.43 -29.26 11.49
N GLY A 50 -15.24 -28.03 11.98
CA GLY A 50 -14.13 -27.69 12.86
C GLY A 50 -12.80 -27.38 12.17
N THR A 51 -12.77 -27.33 10.82
CA THR A 51 -11.60 -26.83 10.07
C THR A 51 -11.28 -25.39 10.49
N VAL A 52 -10.00 -25.08 10.65
CA VAL A 52 -9.49 -23.72 10.92
C VAL A 52 -8.75 -23.19 9.69
N ALA A 53 -9.13 -22.04 9.19
CA ALA A 53 -8.44 -21.35 8.10
C ALA A 53 -7.51 -20.26 8.67
N LEU A 54 -6.21 -20.45 8.50
CA LEU A 54 -5.16 -19.56 8.99
C LEU A 54 -4.64 -18.69 7.86
N PHE A 55 -4.95 -17.40 7.88
CA PHE A 55 -4.38 -16.43 6.99
C PHE A 55 -2.95 -16.06 7.40
N VAL A 56 -2.06 -16.00 6.40
CA VAL A 56 -0.69 -15.49 6.56
C VAL A 56 -0.47 -14.36 5.58
N GLN A 57 -0.21 -13.15 6.09
CA GLN A 57 0.05 -12.00 5.25
C GLN A 57 1.30 -12.20 4.39
N GLY A 58 1.15 -12.00 3.09
CA GLY A 58 2.26 -12.04 2.14
C GLY A 58 3.00 -10.70 2.04
N CYS A 59 3.86 -10.58 1.04
CA CYS A 59 4.55 -9.34 0.72
C CYS A 59 3.58 -8.35 0.07
N GLY A 60 2.78 -7.69 0.87
CA GLY A 60 1.70 -6.80 0.44
C GLY A 60 1.96 -5.33 0.74
N GLY A 61 3.20 -4.95 1.11
CA GLY A 61 3.53 -3.58 1.51
C GLY A 61 3.15 -2.49 0.50
N ASP A 62 3.14 -2.82 -0.77
CA ASP A 62 2.74 -1.93 -1.88
C ASP A 62 1.46 -2.40 -2.60
N ILE A 63 0.71 -3.38 -2.04
CA ILE A 63 -0.50 -3.92 -2.67
C ILE A 63 -1.74 -3.58 -1.87
N ASN A 64 -2.61 -2.80 -2.48
CA ASN A 64 -3.90 -2.41 -1.94
C ASN A 64 -5.06 -3.03 -2.73
N PRO A 65 -6.23 -3.26 -2.10
CA PRO A 65 -7.44 -3.68 -2.82
C PRO A 65 -7.84 -2.61 -3.85
N VAL A 66 -8.25 -3.04 -5.05
CA VAL A 66 -8.56 -2.14 -6.17
C VAL A 66 -9.57 -1.04 -5.81
N ARG A 67 -10.55 -1.35 -4.97
CA ARG A 67 -11.66 -0.43 -4.64
C ARG A 67 -11.56 0.21 -3.24
N TYR A 68 -10.42 0.14 -2.58
CA TYR A 68 -10.32 0.65 -1.20
C TYR A 68 -10.54 2.17 -1.06
N LYS A 69 -10.42 2.92 -2.17
CA LYS A 69 -10.69 4.36 -2.25
C LYS A 69 -11.95 4.70 -3.08
N ASP A 70 -12.79 3.74 -3.40
CA ASP A 70 -14.04 4.00 -4.14
C ASP A 70 -14.95 4.91 -3.31
N VAL A 71 -15.35 6.03 -3.88
CA VAL A 71 -16.24 7.01 -3.25
C VAL A 71 -17.71 6.83 -3.64
N HIS A 72 -18.00 5.95 -4.59
CA HIS A 72 -19.35 5.72 -5.13
C HIS A 72 -20.08 4.56 -4.46
N GLN A 73 -19.36 3.76 -3.67
CA GLN A 73 -19.92 2.60 -2.97
C GLN A 73 -19.44 2.55 -1.52
N PRO A 74 -20.28 2.04 -0.61
CA PRO A 74 -19.84 1.78 0.77
C PRO A 74 -18.67 0.80 0.78
N ARG A 75 -17.75 1.01 1.72
CA ARG A 75 -16.65 0.07 1.93
C ARG A 75 -17.21 -1.29 2.33
N SER A 76 -16.79 -2.35 1.64
CA SER A 76 -17.17 -3.72 1.96
C SER A 76 -16.05 -4.69 1.59
N ALA A 77 -15.49 -5.34 2.58
CA ALA A 77 -14.47 -6.37 2.41
C ALA A 77 -15.06 -7.73 2.00
N GLU A 78 -16.34 -7.96 2.25
CA GLU A 78 -17.00 -9.26 2.06
C GLU A 78 -16.89 -9.80 0.61
N PRO A 79 -17.23 -9.04 -0.45
CA PRO A 79 -17.18 -9.58 -1.81
C PRO A 79 -15.77 -10.05 -2.20
N LEU A 80 -14.75 -9.26 -1.85
CA LEU A 80 -13.36 -9.62 -2.15
C LEU A 80 -12.88 -10.80 -1.30
N GLY A 81 -13.27 -10.82 -0.03
CA GLY A 81 -12.98 -11.94 0.87
C GLY A 81 -13.61 -13.25 0.40
N ASN A 82 -14.86 -13.21 -0.05
CA ASN A 82 -15.54 -14.39 -0.59
C ASN A 82 -14.86 -14.92 -1.85
N VAL A 83 -14.44 -14.04 -2.78
CA VAL A 83 -13.67 -14.42 -3.97
C VAL A 83 -12.34 -15.05 -3.60
N LEU A 84 -11.63 -14.50 -2.62
CA LEU A 84 -10.38 -15.08 -2.11
C LEU A 84 -10.62 -16.45 -1.49
N GLY A 85 -11.62 -16.59 -0.64
CA GLY A 85 -11.97 -17.87 0.01
C GLY A 85 -12.33 -18.95 -0.98
N LEU A 86 -13.16 -18.65 -1.99
CA LEU A 86 -13.50 -19.58 -3.08
C LEU A 86 -12.28 -19.99 -3.91
N SER A 87 -11.37 -19.04 -4.16
CA SER A 87 -10.11 -19.33 -4.87
C SER A 87 -9.21 -20.27 -4.08
N VAL A 88 -9.12 -20.07 -2.76
CA VAL A 88 -8.40 -20.97 -1.85
C VAL A 88 -9.03 -22.35 -1.83
N LEU A 89 -10.36 -22.46 -1.71
CA LEU A 89 -11.08 -23.76 -1.75
C LEU A 89 -10.82 -24.52 -3.04
N HIS A 90 -10.87 -23.82 -4.17
CA HIS A 90 -10.58 -24.44 -5.47
C HIS A 90 -9.18 -25.05 -5.52
N ALA A 91 -8.19 -24.37 -4.94
CA ALA A 91 -6.82 -24.85 -4.92
C ALA A 91 -6.59 -25.95 -3.83
N VAL A 92 -7.19 -25.80 -2.64
CA VAL A 92 -7.07 -26.78 -1.54
C VAL A 92 -7.59 -28.15 -1.94
N ARG A 93 -8.67 -28.22 -2.74
CA ARG A 93 -9.23 -29.49 -3.25
C ARG A 93 -8.27 -30.26 -4.14
N LYS A 94 -7.24 -29.62 -4.70
CA LYS A 94 -6.22 -30.25 -5.54
C LYS A 94 -5.01 -30.76 -4.76
N ILE A 95 -4.89 -30.38 -3.47
CA ILE A 95 -3.78 -30.80 -2.61
C ILE A 95 -4.00 -32.24 -2.20
N LYS A 96 -2.99 -33.09 -2.44
CA LYS A 96 -2.91 -34.45 -1.92
C LYS A 96 -2.05 -34.43 -0.66
N CYS A 97 -2.61 -34.85 0.47
CA CYS A 97 -1.88 -34.96 1.74
C CYS A 97 -1.10 -36.27 1.81
N GLU A 98 0.09 -36.22 2.39
CA GLU A 98 1.00 -37.37 2.61
C GLU A 98 1.17 -37.59 4.11
N ALA A 99 1.19 -38.87 4.55
CA ALA A 99 1.20 -39.24 5.96
C ALA A 99 2.54 -39.00 6.67
N ALA A 100 3.64 -38.81 5.94
CA ALA A 100 4.99 -38.68 6.50
C ALA A 100 5.76 -37.55 5.82
N ALA A 101 5.27 -36.34 5.99
CA ALA A 101 5.94 -35.15 5.44
C ALA A 101 7.12 -34.71 6.32
N PRO A 102 8.30 -34.38 5.76
CA PRO A 102 9.40 -33.81 6.52
C PRO A 102 8.97 -32.49 7.17
N LEU A 103 9.34 -32.29 8.44
CA LEU A 103 9.13 -31.06 9.19
C LEU A 103 10.49 -30.50 9.60
N ALA A 104 10.75 -29.24 9.24
CA ALA A 104 11.94 -28.53 9.66
C ALA A 104 11.57 -27.07 10.00
N VAL A 105 12.18 -26.56 11.07
CA VAL A 105 12.04 -25.16 11.50
C VAL A 105 13.44 -24.62 11.78
N LEU A 106 13.76 -23.50 11.14
CA LEU A 106 15.00 -22.76 11.35
C LEU A 106 14.62 -21.35 11.79
N ASN A 107 15.35 -20.82 12.76
CA ASN A 107 15.18 -19.45 13.23
C ASN A 107 16.55 -18.82 13.42
N GLU A 108 16.82 -17.76 12.69
CA GLU A 108 18.09 -17.07 12.72
C GLU A 108 17.92 -15.55 12.84
N LYS A 109 18.89 -14.92 13.47
CA LYS A 109 18.96 -13.46 13.53
C LYS A 109 19.59 -12.89 12.27
N LEU A 110 19.03 -11.76 11.83
CA LEU A 110 19.56 -10.93 10.75
C LEU A 110 19.80 -9.52 11.27
N ARG A 111 21.00 -8.98 11.00
CA ARG A 111 21.39 -7.62 11.36
C ARG A 111 21.30 -6.73 10.15
N LEU A 112 20.42 -5.73 10.21
CA LEU A 112 20.14 -4.81 9.13
C LEU A 112 20.77 -3.43 9.41
N PRO A 113 21.39 -2.79 8.40
CA PRO A 113 21.89 -1.43 8.54
C PRO A 113 20.72 -0.46 8.67
N ARG A 114 20.86 0.55 9.51
CA ARG A 114 19.87 1.62 9.66
C ARG A 114 20.09 2.68 8.59
N ALA A 115 19.00 3.20 8.04
CA ALA A 115 19.06 4.28 7.07
C ALA A 115 19.51 5.61 7.69
N ASP A 116 20.23 6.40 6.93
CA ASP A 116 20.40 7.84 7.15
C ASP A 116 19.52 8.60 6.16
N HIS A 117 18.50 9.26 6.68
CA HIS A 117 17.52 10.00 5.88
C HIS A 117 17.85 11.50 5.75
N SER A 118 19.04 11.94 6.22
CA SER A 118 19.37 13.37 6.32
C SER A 118 19.26 14.09 4.97
N GLU A 119 19.89 13.57 3.92
CA GLU A 119 19.88 14.17 2.58
C GLU A 119 18.46 14.28 1.99
N ARG A 120 17.65 13.24 2.21
CA ARG A 120 16.28 13.22 1.73
C ARG A 120 15.39 14.19 2.49
N ILE A 121 15.58 14.32 3.80
CA ILE A 121 14.89 15.32 4.64
C ILE A 121 15.20 16.73 4.12
N ASP A 122 16.49 17.03 3.88
CA ASP A 122 16.90 18.34 3.37
C ASP A 122 16.29 18.65 1.99
N THR A 123 16.26 17.65 1.12
CA THR A 123 15.62 17.76 -0.20
C THR A 123 14.12 18.08 -0.10
N LEU A 124 13.39 17.38 0.77
CA LEU A 124 11.95 17.61 0.98
C LEU A 124 11.68 18.94 1.68
N LEU A 125 12.51 19.41 2.59
CA LEU A 125 12.40 20.74 3.19
C LEU A 125 12.58 21.84 2.13
N ALA A 126 13.54 21.70 1.23
CA ALA A 126 13.72 22.63 0.12
C ALA A 126 12.54 22.60 -0.85
N GLU A 127 11.96 21.41 -1.13
CA GLU A 127 10.77 21.27 -1.95
C GLU A 127 9.53 21.88 -1.30
N GLN A 128 9.33 21.66 0.00
CA GLN A 128 8.27 22.31 0.78
C GLN A 128 8.35 23.83 0.68
N SER A 129 9.55 24.38 0.90
CA SER A 129 9.77 25.84 0.81
C SER A 129 9.46 26.38 -0.59
N ARG A 130 9.91 25.68 -1.66
CA ARG A 130 9.60 26.07 -3.04
C ARG A 130 8.08 26.05 -3.31
N SER A 131 7.41 25.00 -2.87
CA SER A 131 5.97 24.83 -3.09
C SER A 131 5.14 25.87 -2.34
N VAL A 132 5.53 26.24 -1.10
CA VAL A 132 4.89 27.33 -0.36
C VAL A 132 5.05 28.66 -1.09
N LYS A 133 6.25 28.96 -1.62
CA LYS A 133 6.50 30.18 -2.40
C LYS A 133 5.77 30.20 -3.75
N ALA A 134 5.41 29.05 -4.29
CA ALA A 134 4.69 28.92 -5.56
C ALA A 134 3.17 29.18 -5.41
N LEU A 135 2.63 29.17 -4.20
CA LEU A 135 1.23 29.49 -3.96
C LEU A 135 0.95 30.95 -4.38
N LYS A 136 -0.08 31.11 -5.21
CA LYS A 136 -0.47 32.43 -5.77
C LYS A 136 -1.58 33.02 -4.91
N GLY A 137 -1.53 34.33 -4.71
CA GLY A 137 -2.68 35.06 -4.18
C GLY A 137 -3.90 34.88 -5.10
N THR A 138 -5.07 34.68 -4.52
CA THR A 138 -6.34 34.58 -5.23
C THR A 138 -7.42 35.31 -4.48
N SER A 139 -8.33 35.95 -5.21
CA SER A 139 -9.55 36.58 -4.65
C SER A 139 -10.68 35.53 -4.50
N LEU A 140 -10.51 34.31 -5.02
CA LEU A 140 -11.51 33.26 -4.90
C LEU A 140 -11.40 32.54 -3.55
N ASN A 141 -12.53 32.31 -2.93
CA ASN A 141 -12.71 31.30 -1.89
C ASN A 141 -13.38 30.06 -2.50
N LEU A 142 -13.48 28.97 -1.75
CA LEU A 142 -14.05 27.71 -2.22
C LEU A 142 -15.48 27.88 -2.79
N LYS A 143 -16.34 28.67 -2.13
CA LYS A 143 -17.72 28.91 -2.57
C LYS A 143 -17.75 29.56 -3.95
N THR A 144 -17.05 30.67 -4.13
CA THR A 144 -16.97 31.39 -5.41
C THR A 144 -16.29 30.55 -6.48
N PHE A 145 -15.26 29.73 -6.10
CA PHE A 145 -14.62 28.78 -7.01
C PHE A 145 -15.63 27.77 -7.57
N LEU A 146 -16.47 27.16 -6.72
CA LEU A 146 -17.47 26.16 -7.15
C LEU A 146 -18.50 26.78 -8.10
N GLU A 147 -18.97 27.97 -7.82
CA GLU A 147 -19.90 28.72 -8.68
C GLU A 147 -19.30 28.98 -10.08
N LEU A 148 -18.04 29.45 -10.13
CA LEU A 148 -17.33 29.72 -11.39
C LEU A 148 -16.97 28.42 -12.13
N ALA A 149 -16.54 27.38 -11.43
CA ALA A 149 -16.23 26.09 -12.03
C ALA A 149 -17.48 25.49 -12.69
N ASN A 150 -18.63 25.54 -12.03
CA ASN A 150 -19.88 25.07 -12.61
C ASN A 150 -20.29 25.91 -13.82
N LYS A 151 -20.22 27.25 -13.72
CA LYS A 151 -20.55 28.18 -14.81
C LYS A 151 -19.73 27.89 -16.07
N TYR A 152 -18.41 27.71 -15.96
CA TYR A 152 -17.53 27.51 -17.10
C TYR A 152 -17.47 26.08 -17.62
N ASN A 153 -17.91 25.09 -16.84
CA ASN A 153 -18.12 23.72 -17.34
C ASN A 153 -19.34 23.59 -18.26
N LEU A 154 -20.35 24.44 -18.05
CA LEU A 154 -21.55 24.40 -18.88
C LEU A 154 -21.34 25.13 -20.23
N SER A 155 -20.41 26.06 -20.32
CA SER A 155 -20.04 26.74 -21.56
C SER A 155 -18.59 27.17 -21.52
N GLN A 156 -17.80 26.72 -22.50
CA GLN A 156 -16.40 27.11 -22.66
C GLN A 156 -16.24 28.49 -23.32
N GLU A 157 -17.13 28.83 -24.22
CA GLU A 157 -17.05 30.07 -25.01
C GLU A 157 -17.89 31.20 -24.37
N PHE A 158 -19.12 30.89 -23.99
CA PHE A 158 -20.03 31.85 -23.37
C PHE A 158 -20.67 31.22 -22.14
N PRO A 159 -20.62 31.88 -20.97
CA PRO A 159 -21.42 31.45 -19.83
C PRO A 159 -22.90 31.46 -20.22
N SER A 160 -23.49 30.31 -20.41
CA SER A 160 -24.82 30.15 -21.00
C SER A 160 -25.92 30.98 -20.36
N TYR A 161 -25.82 31.26 -19.06
CA TYR A 161 -26.81 32.02 -18.32
C TYR A 161 -26.88 33.52 -18.72
N TYR A 162 -25.75 34.12 -19.16
CA TYR A 162 -25.67 35.52 -19.51
C TYR A 162 -25.39 35.77 -21.00
N SER A 163 -25.56 34.77 -21.86
CA SER A 163 -25.20 34.89 -23.26
C SER A 163 -25.88 36.07 -23.98
N HIS A 164 -27.14 36.36 -23.66
CA HIS A 164 -27.87 37.52 -24.22
C HIS A 164 -27.20 38.85 -23.84
N LEU A 165 -26.61 39.00 -22.65
CA LEU A 165 -25.89 40.22 -22.25
C LEU A 165 -24.63 40.40 -23.09
N TYR A 166 -23.91 39.34 -23.44
CA TYR A 166 -22.72 39.39 -24.31
C TYR A 166 -23.07 39.90 -25.71
N PHE A 167 -24.16 39.39 -26.27
CA PHE A 167 -24.62 39.83 -27.57
C PHE A 167 -25.04 41.33 -27.54
N THR A 168 -25.73 41.73 -26.50
CA THR A 168 -26.14 43.14 -26.33
C THR A 168 -24.94 44.06 -26.15
N GLU A 169 -23.99 43.69 -25.31
CA GLU A 169 -22.76 44.44 -25.10
C GLU A 169 -21.95 44.57 -26.37
N LYS A 170 -21.76 43.45 -27.09
CA LYS A 170 -21.05 43.46 -28.36
C LYS A 170 -21.73 44.32 -29.43
N ALA A 171 -23.05 44.30 -29.49
CA ALA A 171 -23.79 45.15 -30.44
C ALA A 171 -23.63 46.65 -30.08
N GLN A 172 -23.35 46.99 -28.80
CA GLN A 172 -23.09 48.34 -28.34
C GLN A 172 -21.58 48.74 -28.34
N GLY A 173 -20.72 47.86 -28.89
CA GLY A 173 -19.25 48.08 -28.96
C GLY A 173 -18.56 48.02 -27.60
N ARG A 174 -19.18 47.39 -26.59
CA ARG A 174 -18.62 47.15 -25.24
C ARG A 174 -18.05 45.73 -25.11
N ASP A 175 -16.99 45.60 -24.31
CA ASP A 175 -16.29 44.32 -24.06
C ASP A 175 -16.09 43.99 -22.59
N ASP A 176 -16.79 44.73 -21.70
CA ASP A 176 -16.59 44.65 -20.25
C ASP A 176 -16.87 43.23 -19.71
N LEU A 177 -17.89 42.51 -20.25
CA LEU A 177 -18.23 41.16 -19.82
C LEU A 177 -17.17 40.17 -20.33
N LEU A 178 -16.60 40.37 -21.53
CA LEU A 178 -15.50 39.52 -22.01
C LEU A 178 -14.26 39.65 -21.12
N LYS A 179 -13.89 40.86 -20.77
CA LYS A 179 -12.76 41.15 -19.87
C LYS A 179 -12.98 40.52 -18.49
N LEU A 180 -14.22 40.64 -17.96
CA LEU A 180 -14.60 40.00 -16.69
C LEU A 180 -14.44 38.47 -16.76
N ASP A 181 -14.90 37.83 -17.84
CA ASP A 181 -14.78 36.38 -18.00
C ASP A 181 -13.32 35.93 -18.15
N GLU A 182 -12.48 36.68 -18.87
CA GLU A 182 -11.05 36.39 -18.95
C GLU A 182 -10.38 36.46 -17.56
N ALA A 183 -10.71 37.50 -16.79
CA ALA A 183 -10.22 37.65 -15.42
C ALA A 183 -10.68 36.48 -14.51
N ASN A 184 -11.96 36.10 -14.62
CA ASN A 184 -12.52 34.97 -13.86
C ASN A 184 -11.85 33.64 -14.24
N ARG A 185 -11.64 33.36 -15.53
CA ARG A 185 -10.93 32.15 -16.00
C ARG A 185 -9.47 32.11 -15.54
N LYS A 186 -8.81 33.27 -15.51
CA LYS A 186 -7.44 33.39 -14.97
C LYS A 186 -7.42 33.08 -13.47
N ASN A 187 -8.33 33.65 -12.71
CA ASN A 187 -8.44 33.39 -11.28
C ASN A 187 -8.81 31.93 -10.97
N LEU A 188 -9.72 31.33 -11.78
CA LEU A 188 -10.08 29.93 -11.66
C LEU A 188 -8.86 29.01 -11.87
N ARG A 189 -8.06 29.24 -12.91
CA ARG A 189 -6.82 28.49 -13.16
C ARG A 189 -5.83 28.66 -12.00
N ALA A 190 -5.62 29.87 -11.52
CA ALA A 190 -4.72 30.12 -10.39
C ALA A 190 -5.18 29.39 -9.12
N TYR A 191 -6.50 29.32 -8.88
CA TYR A 191 -7.06 28.57 -7.76
C TYR A 191 -6.81 27.06 -7.89
N ILE A 192 -7.03 26.48 -9.08
CA ILE A 192 -6.75 25.06 -9.37
C ILE A 192 -5.27 24.74 -9.18
N GLU A 193 -4.37 25.59 -9.68
CA GLU A 193 -2.92 25.42 -9.49
C GLU A 193 -2.53 25.43 -8.01
N ASN A 194 -3.16 26.28 -7.19
CA ASN A 194 -2.96 26.27 -5.75
C ASN A 194 -3.45 24.97 -5.10
N VAL A 195 -4.62 24.45 -5.51
CA VAL A 195 -5.13 23.15 -4.99
C VAL A 195 -4.13 22.03 -5.27
N VAL A 196 -3.66 21.91 -6.52
CA VAL A 196 -2.65 20.91 -6.91
C VAL A 196 -1.36 21.08 -6.10
N THR A 197 -0.92 22.34 -5.89
CA THR A 197 0.27 22.63 -5.08
C THR A 197 0.07 22.22 -3.61
N MET A 198 -1.12 22.43 -3.06
CA MET A 198 -1.44 22.03 -1.68
C MET A 198 -1.53 20.50 -1.52
N GLU A 199 -2.05 19.79 -2.52
CA GLU A 199 -2.03 18.31 -2.53
C GLU A 199 -0.59 17.78 -2.51
N LYS A 200 0.29 18.38 -3.33
CA LYS A 200 1.71 18.06 -3.33
C LYS A 200 2.36 18.37 -1.97
N LEU A 201 2.07 19.54 -1.39
CA LEU A 201 2.55 19.91 -0.06
C LEU A 201 2.13 18.92 1.02
N THR A 202 0.89 18.43 0.97
CA THR A 202 0.39 17.42 1.91
C THR A 202 1.22 16.13 1.83
N ARG A 203 1.55 15.66 0.63
CA ARG A 203 2.42 14.48 0.43
C ARG A 203 3.83 14.72 0.96
N VAL A 204 4.43 15.86 0.62
CA VAL A 204 5.76 16.26 1.12
C VAL A 204 5.76 16.30 2.64
N GLN A 205 4.75 16.89 3.27
CA GLN A 205 4.62 16.98 4.72
C GLN A 205 4.53 15.59 5.38
N THR A 206 3.73 14.68 4.81
CA THR A 206 3.60 13.31 5.31
C THR A 206 4.93 12.56 5.23
N ASN A 207 5.58 12.58 4.06
CA ASN A 207 6.88 11.93 3.87
C ASN A 207 7.95 12.51 4.80
N LEU A 208 7.98 13.83 4.94
CA LEU A 208 8.92 14.52 5.82
C LEU A 208 8.74 14.11 7.29
N ALA A 209 7.50 14.05 7.77
CA ALA A 209 7.21 13.63 9.14
C ALA A 209 7.66 12.20 9.43
N LEU A 210 7.44 11.26 8.47
CA LEU A 210 7.89 9.88 8.59
C LEU A 210 9.41 9.76 8.61
N LEU A 211 10.10 10.41 7.67
CA LEU A 211 11.55 10.40 7.60
C LEU A 211 12.19 11.01 8.86
N GLN A 212 11.67 12.12 9.38
CA GLN A 212 12.14 12.73 10.62
C GLN A 212 11.96 11.82 11.83
N LYS A 213 10.81 11.14 11.93
CA LYS A 213 10.53 10.14 12.98
C LYS A 213 11.57 9.01 12.93
N HIS A 214 11.81 8.43 11.76
CA HIS A 214 12.76 7.33 11.60
C HIS A 214 14.21 7.76 11.74
N GLN A 215 14.55 8.95 11.26
CA GLN A 215 15.88 9.54 11.47
C GLN A 215 16.19 9.71 12.96
N THR A 216 15.22 10.20 13.74
CA THR A 216 15.36 10.35 15.19
C THR A 216 15.59 8.99 15.86
N THR A 217 14.80 7.98 15.50
CA THR A 217 14.94 6.61 16.00
C THR A 217 16.30 6.02 15.65
N ASN A 218 16.75 6.20 14.41
CA ASN A 218 18.02 5.66 13.94
C ASN A 218 19.23 6.37 14.60
N ARG A 219 19.16 7.69 14.78
CA ARG A 219 20.20 8.45 15.50
C ARG A 219 20.30 8.04 16.96
N ALA A 220 19.17 7.83 17.64
CA ALA A 220 19.14 7.38 19.04
C ALA A 220 19.76 5.98 19.21
N ALA A 221 19.64 5.10 18.22
CA ALA A 221 20.25 3.78 18.21
C ALA A 221 21.77 3.81 17.94
N GLY A 222 22.30 4.91 17.44
CA GLY A 222 23.70 5.09 17.08
C GLY A 222 24.15 4.11 15.98
N ARG A 223 25.29 3.45 16.19
CA ARG A 223 25.84 2.47 15.23
C ARG A 223 25.27 1.06 15.37
N LYS A 224 24.31 0.84 16.29
CA LYS A 224 23.73 -0.50 16.50
C LYS A 224 22.84 -0.87 15.30
N PRO A 225 23.09 -2.00 14.63
CA PRO A 225 22.22 -2.48 13.58
C PRO A 225 20.83 -2.80 14.16
N LEU A 226 19.84 -2.82 13.29
CA LEU A 226 18.52 -3.35 13.63
C LEU A 226 18.60 -4.87 13.57
N GLU A 227 18.47 -5.56 14.70
CA GLU A 227 18.44 -7.01 14.76
C GLU A 227 17.00 -7.49 14.63
N VAL A 228 16.76 -8.39 13.69
CA VAL A 228 15.45 -8.99 13.39
C VAL A 228 15.56 -10.50 13.34
N GLU A 229 14.44 -11.18 13.58
CA GLU A 229 14.29 -12.62 13.41
C GLU A 229 13.86 -12.95 11.98
N VAL A 230 14.46 -13.96 11.37
CA VAL A 230 14.04 -14.56 10.12
C VAL A 230 13.90 -16.06 10.35
N ALA A 231 12.69 -16.58 10.20
CA ALA A 231 12.44 -18.00 10.32
C ALA A 231 12.13 -18.62 8.96
N ALA A 232 12.43 -19.92 8.83
CA ALA A 232 12.04 -20.74 7.71
C ALA A 232 11.40 -22.03 8.24
N LEU A 233 10.20 -22.33 7.73
CA LEU A 233 9.42 -23.51 8.06
C LEU A 233 9.26 -24.37 6.79
N ARG A 234 9.49 -25.66 6.92
CA ARG A 234 9.15 -26.66 5.90
C ARG A 234 8.18 -27.70 6.45
N VAL A 235 7.10 -27.95 5.71
CA VAL A 235 6.16 -29.06 5.94
C VAL A 235 5.95 -29.76 4.60
N GLY A 236 6.59 -30.90 4.40
CA GLY A 236 6.58 -31.56 3.09
C GLY A 236 7.16 -30.68 1.98
N ALA A 237 6.35 -30.44 0.97
CA ALA A 237 6.69 -29.54 -0.12
C ALA A 237 6.45 -28.05 0.20
N PHE A 238 5.65 -27.72 1.22
CA PHE A 238 5.38 -26.35 1.64
C PHE A 238 6.58 -25.76 2.38
N VAL A 239 7.01 -24.59 1.93
CA VAL A 239 8.07 -23.80 2.58
C VAL A 239 7.58 -22.39 2.82
N LEU A 240 7.79 -21.88 4.03
CA LEU A 240 7.44 -20.52 4.43
C LEU A 240 8.68 -19.83 5.02
N VAL A 241 8.98 -18.64 4.52
CA VAL A 241 10.00 -17.73 5.09
C VAL A 241 9.31 -16.53 5.71
N THR A 242 9.80 -16.07 6.86
CA THR A 242 9.18 -14.96 7.60
C THR A 242 10.07 -13.74 7.64
N PHE A 243 9.45 -12.56 7.79
CA PHE A 243 10.13 -11.29 8.01
C PHE A 243 9.25 -10.33 8.82
N PRO A 244 9.80 -9.53 9.75
CA PRO A 244 8.98 -8.66 10.62
C PRO A 244 8.65 -7.29 10.03
N GLY A 245 8.75 -7.12 8.73
CA GLY A 245 8.45 -5.87 8.03
C GLY A 245 7.33 -6.02 7.01
N GLU A 246 6.86 -4.87 6.53
CA GLU A 246 5.93 -4.77 5.40
C GLU A 246 6.70 -4.87 4.09
N LEU A 247 7.00 -6.10 3.69
CA LEU A 247 7.71 -6.39 2.44
C LEU A 247 6.88 -5.96 1.24
N THR A 248 7.50 -5.28 0.28
CA THR A 248 6.88 -5.01 -1.02
C THR A 248 6.82 -6.27 -1.88
N VAL A 249 5.90 -6.32 -2.84
CA VAL A 249 5.57 -7.54 -3.61
C VAL A 249 6.78 -8.09 -4.37
N GLU A 250 7.63 -7.23 -4.90
CA GLU A 250 8.80 -7.63 -5.68
C GLU A 250 9.80 -8.46 -4.86
N VAL A 251 9.97 -8.12 -3.57
CA VAL A 251 10.82 -8.89 -2.65
C VAL A 251 10.33 -10.34 -2.56
N GLY A 252 9.02 -10.53 -2.35
CA GLY A 252 8.43 -11.86 -2.30
C GLY A 252 8.53 -12.64 -3.60
N LEU A 253 8.34 -11.96 -4.74
CA LEU A 253 8.47 -12.58 -6.07
C LEU A 253 9.90 -13.02 -6.35
N ASN A 254 10.90 -12.22 -5.99
CA ASN A 254 12.31 -12.52 -6.17
C ASN A 254 12.73 -13.74 -5.33
N ILE A 255 12.29 -13.83 -4.08
CA ILE A 255 12.52 -15.02 -3.24
C ILE A 255 11.88 -16.27 -3.87
N LYS A 256 10.64 -16.19 -4.34
CA LYS A 256 9.96 -17.32 -4.99
C LYS A 256 10.66 -17.77 -6.26
N ARG A 257 11.13 -16.83 -7.08
CA ARG A 257 11.85 -17.13 -8.35
C ARG A 257 13.22 -17.77 -8.09
N SER A 258 13.93 -17.37 -7.05
CA SER A 258 15.26 -17.85 -6.71
C SER A 258 15.26 -19.11 -5.84
N SER A 259 14.12 -19.50 -5.28
CA SER A 259 14.01 -20.66 -4.41
C SER A 259 14.17 -21.98 -5.16
N SER A 260 14.94 -22.91 -4.57
CA SER A 260 15.01 -24.32 -5.04
C SER A 260 13.73 -25.11 -4.71
N HIS A 261 12.90 -24.62 -3.81
CA HIS A 261 11.63 -25.24 -3.43
C HIS A 261 10.48 -24.66 -4.24
N LYS A 262 9.77 -25.49 -5.01
CA LYS A 262 8.69 -25.07 -5.92
C LYS A 262 7.53 -24.34 -5.24
N THR A 263 7.28 -24.63 -3.96
CA THR A 263 6.15 -24.09 -3.17
C THR A 263 6.66 -23.25 -1.99
N THR A 264 7.43 -22.22 -2.31
CA THR A 264 7.93 -21.24 -1.34
C THR A 264 6.96 -20.08 -1.20
N PHE A 265 6.68 -19.72 0.07
CA PHE A 265 5.86 -18.59 0.47
C PHE A 265 6.67 -17.64 1.35
N VAL A 266 6.27 -16.38 1.38
CA VAL A 266 6.91 -15.36 2.23
C VAL A 266 5.83 -14.71 3.07
N ALA A 267 6.08 -14.64 4.39
CA ALA A 267 5.23 -13.98 5.36
C ALA A 267 5.89 -12.68 5.83
N GLY A 268 5.22 -11.57 5.62
CA GLY A 268 5.53 -10.30 6.28
C GLY A 268 4.92 -10.21 7.69
N TYR A 269 5.20 -9.14 8.41
CA TYR A 269 4.60 -8.81 9.72
C TYR A 269 4.80 -9.88 10.81
N THR A 270 5.80 -10.74 10.67
CA THR A 270 5.97 -11.93 11.51
C THR A 270 7.01 -11.72 12.60
N ASN A 271 6.65 -12.02 13.86
CA ASN A 271 7.52 -11.98 15.05
C ASN A 271 8.15 -10.61 15.33
N GLY A 272 7.48 -9.53 14.95
CA GLY A 272 7.91 -8.16 15.16
C GLY A 272 7.35 -7.21 14.12
N TYR A 273 7.72 -5.93 14.23
CA TYR A 273 7.30 -4.91 13.28
C TYR A 273 8.37 -3.84 13.11
N ILE A 274 8.90 -3.70 11.91
CA ILE A 274 9.96 -2.75 11.57
C ILE A 274 9.56 -1.78 10.45
N TYR A 275 8.28 -1.54 10.28
CA TYR A 275 7.68 -0.71 9.24
C TYR A 275 7.89 -1.29 7.84
N TYR A 276 7.77 -0.44 6.81
CA TYR A 276 7.92 -0.85 5.42
C TYR A 276 9.37 -1.20 5.09
N THR A 277 9.51 -2.18 4.22
CA THR A 277 10.79 -2.64 3.69
C THR A 277 10.69 -2.77 2.16
N PRO A 278 10.68 -1.60 1.48
CA PRO A 278 10.67 -1.53 0.03
C PRO A 278 12.02 -1.95 -0.55
N THR A 279 12.05 -2.30 -1.83
CA THR A 279 13.31 -2.62 -2.53
C THR A 279 14.27 -1.43 -2.51
N ALA A 280 15.56 -1.68 -2.74
CA ALA A 280 16.58 -0.64 -2.87
C ALA A 280 16.24 0.39 -3.97
N GLU A 281 15.54 -0.04 -5.03
CA GLU A 281 15.05 0.84 -6.09
C GLU A 281 13.89 1.71 -5.63
N GLN A 282 12.90 1.14 -4.96
CA GLN A 282 11.76 1.86 -4.40
C GLN A 282 12.20 2.90 -3.36
N LEU A 283 13.26 2.63 -2.60
CA LEU A 283 13.82 3.59 -1.63
C LEU A 283 14.33 4.89 -2.25
N ARG A 284 14.57 4.95 -3.58
CA ARG A 284 14.83 6.21 -4.29
C ARG A 284 13.60 7.13 -4.28
N ASN A 285 12.41 6.57 -4.10
CA ASN A 285 11.12 7.21 -3.95
C ASN A 285 10.82 8.30 -5.00
N THR A 286 11.08 7.99 -6.26
CA THR A 286 10.83 8.91 -7.38
C THR A 286 9.35 9.28 -7.52
N GLY A 287 8.44 8.41 -7.07
CA GLY A 287 6.99 8.61 -7.08
C GLY A 287 6.42 9.31 -5.85
N GLY A 288 7.23 9.54 -4.81
CA GLY A 288 6.80 10.15 -3.55
C GLY A 288 5.84 9.28 -2.73
N ALA A 289 5.92 7.94 -2.85
CA ALA A 289 5.13 7.01 -2.06
C ALA A 289 5.43 7.15 -0.56
N GLN A 290 4.39 7.07 0.26
CA GLN A 290 4.51 7.21 1.72
C GLN A 290 5.24 6.02 2.32
N GLU A 291 4.98 4.83 1.81
CA GLU A 291 5.56 3.56 2.21
C GLU A 291 7.09 3.58 2.12
N ASP A 292 7.64 4.22 1.09
CA ASP A 292 9.10 4.33 0.91
C ASP A 292 9.75 5.28 1.93
N SER A 293 8.96 6.14 2.57
CA SER A 293 9.41 7.05 3.64
C SER A 293 9.21 6.46 5.04
N ASP A 294 8.33 5.46 5.18
CA ASP A 294 8.06 4.80 6.47
C ASP A 294 8.98 3.57 6.65
N CYS A 295 10.30 3.77 6.53
CA CYS A 295 11.32 2.74 6.51
C CYS A 295 12.46 3.06 7.48
N LEU A 296 12.91 2.06 8.25
CA LEU A 296 14.05 2.19 9.19
C LEU A 296 15.40 1.77 8.60
N VAL A 297 15.39 0.96 7.55
CA VAL A 297 16.58 0.25 7.06
C VAL A 297 17.19 0.92 5.83
N ALA A 298 18.51 0.83 5.71
CA ALA A 298 19.24 1.27 4.53
C ALA A 298 19.04 0.29 3.34
N PRO A 299 19.24 0.73 2.07
CA PRO A 299 18.97 -0.09 0.89
C PRO A 299 19.64 -1.47 0.86
N GLU A 300 20.77 -1.63 1.52
CA GLU A 300 21.53 -2.88 1.62
C GLU A 300 20.78 -4.00 2.35
N TRP A 301 19.70 -3.65 3.07
CA TRP A 301 18.85 -4.63 3.77
C TRP A 301 18.34 -5.71 2.83
N GLU A 302 17.97 -5.34 1.60
CA GLU A 302 17.38 -6.23 0.61
C GLU A 302 18.34 -7.38 0.26
N GLN A 303 19.57 -7.06 -0.09
CA GLN A 303 20.57 -8.09 -0.43
C GLN A 303 20.94 -8.96 0.78
N LEU A 304 21.01 -8.37 1.98
CA LEU A 304 21.26 -9.11 3.22
C LEU A 304 20.13 -10.11 3.50
N PHE A 305 18.88 -9.70 3.28
CA PHE A 305 17.71 -10.57 3.45
C PHE A 305 17.69 -11.68 2.41
N TYR A 306 17.92 -11.39 1.13
CA TYR A 306 18.01 -12.42 0.09
C TYR A 306 19.10 -13.46 0.38
N THR A 307 20.26 -13.02 0.81
CA THR A 307 21.37 -13.92 1.19
C THR A 307 20.97 -14.80 2.37
N LYS A 308 20.37 -14.22 3.42
CA LYS A 308 19.89 -14.97 4.57
C LYS A 308 18.83 -16.01 4.19
N VAL A 309 17.86 -15.64 3.36
CA VAL A 309 16.82 -16.54 2.88
C VAL A 309 17.40 -17.68 2.06
N ALA A 310 18.31 -17.37 1.14
CA ALA A 310 18.97 -18.42 0.33
C ALA A 310 19.73 -19.43 1.20
N ASP A 311 20.42 -18.98 2.25
CA ASP A 311 21.12 -19.85 3.19
C ASP A 311 20.14 -20.71 4.03
N LEU A 312 19.03 -20.15 4.48
CA LEU A 312 18.00 -20.91 5.20
C LEU A 312 17.34 -21.95 4.30
N LEU A 313 16.99 -21.58 3.07
CA LEU A 313 16.37 -22.51 2.10
C LEU A 313 17.27 -23.69 1.73
N LYS A 314 18.60 -23.53 1.72
CA LYS A 314 19.55 -24.63 1.49
C LYS A 314 19.62 -25.61 2.66
N LYS A 315 19.30 -25.17 3.88
CA LYS A 315 19.33 -25.98 5.10
C LYS A 315 18.02 -26.75 5.35
N LEU A 316 16.91 -26.38 4.68
CA LEU A 316 15.61 -27.04 4.74
C LEU A 316 15.55 -28.26 3.81
#